data_d856b7c1e29b513e3b54cda23ebea0ce
#
_entry.id   d856b7c1e29b513e3b54cda23ebea0ce
#
_cell.length_a   1.000
_cell.length_b   1.000
_cell.length_c   1.000
_cell.angle_alpha   90.00
_cell.angle_beta   90.00
_cell.angle_gamma   90.00
#
_symmetry.space_group_name_H-M   'P 1'
#
loop_
_entity.id
_entity.type
_entity.pdbx_description
1 polymer ?
#
loop_
_entity_poly.entity_id
_entity_poly.type
_entity_poly.pdbx_seq_one_letter_code
_entity_poly.pdbx_strand_id
1 'polypeptide(L)'
;DIQMTQSPSSLSASVGDRVTITCRASRNIWPFLEWYQQKPGKAPKLLIYFTSRLRHGVPSRFSGSGSGTDFTLTISSLQPEDFATYYCLQNVANPATFSQGTKVEIKR
;
A
#
# COMPACT_ATOMS: atom_id res chain seq x y z
N ASP A 1 -3.32 -15.91 -13.42
CA ASP A 1 -3.42 -14.59 -12.80
C ASP A 1 -2.19 -14.32 -11.95
N ILE A 2 -1.80 -13.05 -11.86
CA ILE A 2 -0.71 -12.66 -10.98
C ILE A 2 -1.27 -12.54 -9.56
N GLN A 3 -0.65 -13.24 -8.62
CA GLN A 3 -1.07 -13.20 -7.22
C GLN A 3 -0.32 -12.09 -6.50
N MET A 4 -1.05 -11.30 -5.71
CA MET A 4 -0.48 -10.23 -4.91
C MET A 4 -0.65 -10.57 -3.44
N THR A 5 0.45 -10.69 -2.73
CA THR A 5 0.47 -11.07 -1.32
C THR A 5 1.05 -9.94 -0.49
N GLN A 6 0.36 -9.58 0.57
CA GLN A 6 0.75 -8.42 1.38
C GLN A 6 0.94 -8.84 2.83
N SER A 7 1.89 -8.24 3.51
CA SER A 7 2.12 -8.49 4.94
C SER A 7 2.51 -7.21 5.65
N PRO A 8 2.11 -7.08 6.92
CA PRO A 8 1.21 -7.99 7.64
C PRO A 8 -0.24 -7.83 7.18
N SER A 9 -1.12 -8.72 7.62
CA SER A 9 -2.56 -8.60 7.33
C SER A 9 -3.19 -7.46 8.11
N SER A 10 -2.70 -7.23 9.32
CA SER A 10 -3.12 -6.11 10.15
C SER A 10 -1.99 -5.72 11.09
N LEU A 11 -2.03 -4.47 11.55
CA LEU A 11 -1.09 -4.00 12.54
C LEU A 11 -1.74 -2.92 13.39
N SER A 12 -1.26 -2.78 14.62
CA SER A 12 -1.67 -1.71 15.52
C SER A 12 -0.50 -0.75 15.70
N ALA A 13 -0.77 0.54 15.62
CA ALA A 13 0.27 1.56 15.71
C ALA A 13 -0.28 2.80 16.36
N SER A 14 0.62 3.67 16.79
CA SER A 14 0.28 4.95 17.41
C SER A 14 0.61 6.09 16.46
N VAL A 15 -0.05 7.23 16.67
CA VAL A 15 0.27 8.46 15.93
C VAL A 15 1.76 8.77 16.11
N GLY A 16 2.43 9.08 15.02
CA GLY A 16 3.87 9.34 15.03
C GLY A 16 4.73 8.14 14.70
N ASP A 17 4.18 6.94 14.72
CA ASP A 17 4.95 5.73 14.42
C ASP A 17 5.31 5.66 12.93
N ARG A 18 6.42 4.99 12.65
CA ARG A 18 6.79 4.61 11.29
C ARG A 18 6.16 3.26 10.97
N VAL A 19 5.46 3.18 9.87
CA VAL A 19 4.76 1.96 9.43
C VAL A 19 5.34 1.50 8.10
N THR A 20 5.62 0.20 8.00
CA THR A 20 6.11 -0.41 6.78
C THR A 20 5.23 -1.59 6.41
N ILE A 21 4.75 -1.60 5.17
CA ILE A 21 3.90 -2.67 4.63
C ILE A 21 4.61 -3.22 3.39
N THR A 22 4.68 -4.54 3.27
CA THR A 22 5.33 -5.19 2.13
C THR A 22 4.31 -5.86 1.23
N CYS A 23 4.61 -5.88 -0.07
CA CYS A 23 3.77 -6.47 -1.09
C CYS A 23 4.66 -7.32 -2.00
N ARG A 24 4.23 -8.55 -2.30
CA ARG A 24 4.95 -9.44 -3.20
C ARG A 24 4.04 -9.90 -4.32
N ALA A 25 4.55 -9.80 -5.55
CA ALA A 25 3.87 -10.30 -6.73
C ALA A 25 4.40 -11.69 -7.09
N SER A 26 3.54 -12.54 -7.65
CA SER A 26 3.94 -13.90 -8.05
C SER A 26 4.88 -13.91 -9.26
N ARG A 27 5.01 -12.79 -9.96
CA ARG A 27 6.01 -12.60 -11.01
C ARG A 27 6.36 -11.12 -11.13
N ASN A 28 7.40 -10.82 -11.91
CA ASN A 28 7.90 -9.45 -12.08
C ASN A 28 6.83 -8.56 -12.68
N ILE A 29 6.50 -7.47 -11.98
CA ILE A 29 5.53 -6.47 -12.45
C ILE A 29 6.11 -5.06 -12.46
N TRP A 30 7.38 -4.91 -12.03
CA TRP A 30 8.00 -3.60 -11.92
C TRP A 30 8.00 -2.87 -13.28
N PRO A 31 7.68 -1.57 -13.32
CA PRO A 31 7.36 -0.68 -12.21
C PRO A 31 5.85 -0.52 -11.94
N PHE A 32 5.01 -1.38 -12.47
CA PHE A 32 3.55 -1.22 -12.52
C PHE A 32 2.86 -1.66 -11.23
N LEU A 33 3.31 -1.13 -10.11
CA LEU A 33 2.74 -1.41 -8.79
C LEU A 33 2.10 -0.14 -8.25
N GLU A 34 0.86 -0.25 -7.77
CA GLU A 34 0.11 0.85 -7.20
C GLU A 34 -0.27 0.55 -5.75
N TRP A 35 -0.37 1.59 -4.93
CA TRP A 35 -0.82 1.49 -3.55
C TRP A 35 -2.09 2.31 -3.38
N TYR A 36 -3.05 1.72 -2.68
CA TYR A 36 -4.36 2.33 -2.41
C TYR A 36 -4.63 2.38 -0.92
N GLN A 37 -5.40 3.40 -0.50
CA GLN A 37 -5.88 3.55 0.86
C GLN A 37 -7.40 3.50 0.82
N GLN A 38 -7.99 2.70 1.70
CA GLN A 38 -9.45 2.60 1.80
C GLN A 38 -9.89 2.82 3.25
N LYS A 39 -10.72 3.81 3.46
CA LYS A 39 -11.34 4.07 4.76
C LYS A 39 -12.70 3.38 4.81
N PRO A 40 -13.21 3.04 6.01
CA PRO A 40 -14.48 2.34 6.14
C PRO A 40 -15.61 3.07 5.41
N GLY A 41 -16.35 2.32 4.59
CA GLY A 41 -17.48 2.86 3.83
C GLY A 41 -17.11 3.72 2.64
N LYS A 42 -15.82 3.82 2.30
CA LYS A 42 -15.35 4.63 1.17
C LYS A 42 -14.71 3.76 0.10
N ALA A 43 -14.63 4.30 -1.12
CA ALA A 43 -13.92 3.65 -2.21
C ALA A 43 -12.41 3.76 -1.99
N PRO A 44 -11.61 2.81 -2.51
CA PRO A 44 -10.16 2.93 -2.45
C PRO A 44 -9.68 4.18 -3.18
N LYS A 45 -8.66 4.80 -2.61
CA LYS A 45 -8.05 6.02 -3.14
C LYS A 45 -6.61 5.72 -3.53
N LEU A 46 -6.22 6.06 -4.76
CA LEU A 46 -4.85 5.86 -5.22
C LEU A 46 -3.91 6.79 -4.47
N LEU A 47 -2.84 6.23 -3.90
CA LEU A 47 -1.80 6.99 -3.21
C LEU A 47 -0.53 7.08 -4.06
N ILE A 48 -0.08 5.95 -4.59
CA ILE A 48 1.21 5.81 -5.26
C ILE A 48 1.03 4.99 -6.52
N TYR A 49 1.70 5.39 -7.59
CA TYR A 49 1.72 4.65 -8.86
C TYR A 49 3.16 4.53 -9.35
N PHE A 50 3.40 3.63 -10.30
CA PHE A 50 4.75 3.34 -10.81
C PHE A 50 5.74 3.10 -9.67
N THR A 51 5.32 2.29 -8.69
CA THR A 51 6.13 1.88 -7.54
C THR A 51 6.39 3.00 -6.54
N SER A 52 6.78 4.21 -6.98
CA SER A 52 7.29 5.24 -6.07
C SER A 52 6.75 6.64 -6.31
N ARG A 53 5.84 6.84 -7.27
CA ARG A 53 5.33 8.17 -7.58
C ARG A 53 4.08 8.49 -6.76
N LEU A 54 4.16 9.56 -5.99
CA LEU A 54 3.02 10.04 -5.23
C LEU A 54 2.01 10.69 -6.16
N ARG A 55 0.73 10.34 -5.99
CA ARG A 55 -0.34 11.05 -6.68
C ARG A 55 -0.43 12.46 -6.13
N HIS A 56 -0.80 13.41 -7.00
CA HIS A 56 -0.97 14.80 -6.59
C HIS A 56 -1.91 14.91 -5.39
N GLY A 57 -1.48 15.64 -4.36
CA GLY A 57 -2.25 15.86 -3.15
C GLY A 57 -2.00 14.86 -2.03
N VAL A 58 -1.23 13.79 -2.30
CA VAL A 58 -0.89 12.81 -1.27
C VAL A 58 0.27 13.34 -0.43
N PRO A 59 0.17 13.29 0.91
CA PRO A 59 1.23 13.83 1.77
C PRO A 59 2.56 13.11 1.58
N SER A 60 3.65 13.86 1.74
CA SER A 60 5.00 13.35 1.51
C SER A 60 5.47 12.32 2.54
N ARG A 61 4.72 12.13 3.63
CA ARG A 61 5.05 11.08 4.60
C ARG A 61 4.84 9.68 4.03
N PHE A 62 4.08 9.56 2.94
CA PHE A 62 3.93 8.30 2.22
C PHE A 62 5.06 8.15 1.21
N SER A 63 5.65 6.96 1.15
CA SER A 63 6.65 6.66 0.13
C SER A 63 6.55 5.20 -0.29
N GLY A 64 6.90 4.94 -1.53
CA GLY A 64 6.91 3.60 -2.08
C GLY A 64 8.26 3.27 -2.67
N SER A 65 8.63 2.00 -2.60
CA SER A 65 9.88 1.51 -3.18
C SER A 65 9.74 0.05 -3.58
N GLY A 66 10.75 -0.46 -4.25
CA GLY A 66 10.80 -1.86 -4.64
C GLY A 66 11.20 -2.06 -6.09
N SER A 67 11.34 -3.32 -6.45
CA SER A 67 11.67 -3.73 -7.81
C SER A 67 11.31 -5.21 -8.00
N GLY A 68 11.11 -5.60 -9.26
CA GLY A 68 10.84 -7.00 -9.58
C GLY A 68 9.52 -7.47 -9.00
N THR A 69 9.59 -8.21 -7.90
CA THR A 69 8.41 -8.80 -7.25
C THR A 69 8.16 -8.27 -5.84
N ASP A 70 9.11 -7.53 -5.25
CA ASP A 70 9.03 -7.11 -3.85
C ASP A 70 8.92 -5.60 -3.74
N PHE A 71 7.88 -5.14 -3.06
CA PHE A 71 7.56 -3.71 -2.96
C PHE A 71 7.21 -3.34 -1.53
N THR A 72 7.41 -2.07 -1.18
CA THR A 72 7.21 -1.58 0.17
C THR A 72 6.51 -0.23 0.16
N LEU A 73 5.50 -0.09 1.03
CA LEU A 73 4.89 1.20 1.36
C LEU A 73 5.37 1.60 2.76
N THR A 74 5.84 2.82 2.88
CA THR A 74 6.28 3.35 4.18
C THR A 74 5.50 4.62 4.49
N ILE A 75 5.00 4.71 5.73
CA ILE A 75 4.44 5.94 6.28
C ILE A 75 5.41 6.38 7.37
N SER A 76 6.11 7.48 7.15
CA SER A 76 7.23 7.88 8.03
C SER A 76 6.78 8.32 9.42
N SER A 77 5.59 8.91 9.53
CA SER A 77 5.04 9.38 10.80
C SER A 77 3.52 9.33 10.70
N LEU A 78 2.94 8.28 11.24
CA LEU A 78 1.52 7.98 11.11
C LEU A 78 0.68 9.10 11.72
N GLN A 79 -0.33 9.55 10.99
CA GLN A 79 -1.26 10.57 11.43
C GLN A 79 -2.64 9.97 11.69
N PRO A 80 -3.52 10.64 12.44
CA PRO A 80 -4.85 10.08 12.74
C PRO A 80 -5.65 9.71 11.49
N GLU A 81 -5.53 10.49 10.42
CA GLU A 81 -6.25 10.23 9.17
C GLU A 81 -5.69 9.06 8.38
N ASP A 82 -4.54 8.49 8.79
CA ASP A 82 -3.90 7.40 8.08
C ASP A 82 -4.38 6.01 8.52
N PHE A 83 -5.20 5.94 9.58
CA PHE A 83 -5.74 4.66 10.02
C PHE A 83 -6.80 4.20 9.01
N ALA A 84 -6.48 3.14 8.27
CA ALA A 84 -7.23 2.69 7.12
C ALA A 84 -6.73 1.31 6.73
N THR A 85 -7.30 0.73 5.65
CA THR A 85 -6.78 -0.48 5.04
C THR A 85 -6.02 -0.09 3.77
N TYR A 86 -4.85 -0.69 3.58
CA TYR A 86 -3.97 -0.40 2.45
C TYR A 86 -3.86 -1.62 1.56
N TYR A 87 -3.86 -1.39 0.25
CA TYR A 87 -3.79 -2.46 -0.76
C TYR A 87 -2.73 -2.14 -1.79
N CYS A 88 -2.02 -3.17 -2.25
CA CYS A 88 -1.22 -3.05 -3.46
C CYS A 88 -1.99 -3.68 -4.64
N LEU A 89 -1.70 -3.19 -5.85
CA LEU A 89 -2.38 -3.63 -7.06
C LEU A 89 -1.40 -3.68 -8.22
N GLN A 90 -1.53 -4.71 -9.07
CA GLN A 90 -0.86 -4.74 -10.36
C GLN A 90 -1.90 -4.62 -11.48
N ASN A 91 -1.58 -3.90 -12.53
CA ASN A 91 -2.40 -3.84 -13.74
C ASN A 91 -1.57 -4.01 -15.01
N VAL A 92 -0.38 -4.61 -14.87
CA VAL A 92 0.48 -4.89 -16.01
C VAL A 92 -0.10 -6.05 -16.85
N ALA A 93 -0.86 -6.92 -16.22
CA ALA A 93 -1.49 -8.07 -16.89
C ALA A 93 -2.96 -8.14 -16.53
N ASN A 94 -3.75 -8.72 -17.43
CA ASN A 94 -5.19 -8.94 -17.19
C ASN A 94 -5.40 -10.30 -16.53
N PRO A 95 -6.27 -10.38 -15.53
CA PRO A 95 -6.96 -9.25 -14.90
C PRO A 95 -6.04 -8.49 -13.94
N ALA A 96 -6.35 -7.22 -13.71
CA ALA A 96 -5.72 -6.48 -12.63
C ALA A 96 -6.07 -7.14 -11.30
N THR A 97 -5.09 -7.26 -10.40
CA THR A 97 -5.32 -7.95 -9.14
C THR A 97 -4.83 -7.12 -7.95
N PHE A 98 -5.69 -7.06 -6.92
CA PHE A 98 -5.34 -6.46 -5.63
C PHE A 98 -4.80 -7.53 -4.69
N SER A 99 -4.04 -7.09 -3.71
CA SER A 99 -3.71 -7.91 -2.53
C SER A 99 -4.93 -8.00 -1.61
N GLN A 100 -4.78 -8.79 -0.53
CA GLN A 100 -5.83 -8.92 0.49
C GLN A 100 -5.89 -7.71 1.44
N GLY A 101 -4.86 -6.86 1.44
CA GLY A 101 -4.81 -5.65 2.23
C GLY A 101 -4.13 -5.78 3.58
N THR A 102 -3.80 -4.63 4.16
CA THR A 102 -3.28 -4.50 5.52
C THR A 102 -4.13 -3.47 6.26
N LYS A 103 -4.75 -3.89 7.35
CA LYS A 103 -5.54 -2.99 8.17
C LYS A 103 -4.62 -2.34 9.21
N VAL A 104 -4.51 -1.01 9.18
CA VAL A 104 -3.72 -0.24 10.13
C VAL A 104 -4.66 0.34 11.17
N GLU A 105 -4.56 -0.16 12.40
CA GLU A 105 -5.45 0.19 13.50
C GLU A 105 -4.71 1.01 14.55
N ILE A 106 -5.47 1.83 15.28
CA ILE A 106 -4.90 2.62 16.37
C ILE A 106 -4.61 1.71 17.57
N LYS A 107 -3.43 1.89 18.14
CA LYS A 107 -3.02 1.16 19.33
C LYS A 107 -3.62 1.80 20.57
N ARG A 108 -4.22 0.97 21.40
CA ARG A 108 -4.87 1.44 22.62
C ARG A 108 -4.12 0.99 23.87
#